data_916e30200b87c95fd01d45b1145dade0
#
_entry.id   916e30200b87c95fd01d45b1145dade0
#
_cell.length_a   1.000
_cell.length_b   1.000
_cell.length_c   1.000
_cell.angle_alpha   90.00
_cell.angle_beta   90.00
_cell.angle_gamma   90.00
#
_symmetry.space_group_name_H-M   'P 1'
#
loop_
_entity.id
_entity.type
_entity.pdbx_description
1 polymer ?
#
loop_
_entity_poly.entity_id
_entity_poly.type
_entity_poly.pdbx_seq_one_letter_code
_entity_poly.pdbx_strand_id
1 'polypeptide(L)'
;MQAATLGDRSRDVRVMGVVGLCHFFSHFYQLALPPLFVLIHQTEGYSYESLALLITVLYATSFALQIPVGFFVDKYGARPILMAGVALLSGATVLYGVIPGYPALVILSVVAGAANSVFHPADYSILNASVTKARLGRAFSVHNFGGFVGYAVAPVLMSGMGAIWGWKTAVIAAGAAGLITVIAAVALSGDFRDSSHTRRDAPERPGFKADIKLLFSAPALLCLMFFAFLAAGQMGPQWFADKAYYLAHNVPVLLGNSYISMFVVGIIVGVIVGGIVADKARDHLKLAFCSFFLSGVGMILMALVPPVSILVYPLFVVTGFMFGFGFSSRDMVVSSLAPPESSGKVFGFVFSGLDIGAAGSPIVYGYMIGAGLPLELFYLSGLLIILAGVSVVIAGRSAAARSNATNRDATT
;
A
#
# COMPACT_ATOMS: atom_id res chain seq x y z
N MET A 1 -27.35 17.33 5.95
CA MET A 1 -26.17 17.19 5.06
C MET A 1 -26.06 18.47 4.26
N GLN A 2 -25.12 19.38 4.58
CA GLN A 2 -24.86 20.55 3.73
C GLN A 2 -24.31 20.06 2.39
N ALA A 3 -24.87 20.53 1.29
CA ALA A 3 -24.33 20.25 -0.04
C ALA A 3 -22.92 20.85 -0.14
N ALA A 4 -21.94 20.02 -0.52
CA ALA A 4 -20.56 20.48 -0.70
C ALA A 4 -20.52 21.58 -1.78
N THR A 5 -19.92 22.72 -1.46
CA THR A 5 -19.78 23.85 -2.38
C THR A 5 -18.83 23.49 -3.55
N LEU A 6 -18.89 24.28 -4.64
CA LEU A 6 -17.94 24.12 -5.76
C LEU A 6 -16.48 24.30 -5.29
N GLY A 7 -16.23 25.20 -4.33
CA GLY A 7 -14.91 25.41 -3.73
C GLY A 7 -14.39 24.18 -2.99
N ASP A 8 -15.26 23.48 -2.24
CA ASP A 8 -14.91 22.24 -1.57
C ASP A 8 -14.53 21.13 -2.57
N ARG A 9 -15.24 21.05 -3.69
CA ARG A 9 -14.93 20.06 -4.74
C ARG A 9 -13.56 20.28 -5.36
N SER A 10 -13.22 21.52 -5.71
CA SER A 10 -11.93 21.87 -6.30
C SER A 10 -10.77 21.59 -5.34
N ARG A 11 -10.94 21.92 -4.06
CA ARG A 11 -9.98 21.61 -3.00
C ARG A 11 -9.78 20.11 -2.85
N ASP A 12 -10.86 19.35 -2.70
CA ASP A 12 -10.79 17.90 -2.53
C ASP A 12 -10.05 17.23 -3.70
N VAL A 13 -10.35 17.65 -4.95
CA VAL A 13 -9.67 17.11 -6.15
C VAL A 13 -8.17 17.43 -6.14
N ARG A 14 -7.76 18.65 -5.73
CA ARG A 14 -6.33 18.99 -5.62
C ARG A 14 -5.65 18.13 -4.55
N VAL A 15 -6.23 18.02 -3.36
CA VAL A 15 -5.66 17.21 -2.27
C VAL A 15 -5.51 15.75 -2.70
N MET A 16 -6.56 15.15 -3.25
CA MET A 16 -6.54 13.77 -3.75
C MET A 16 -5.48 13.57 -4.85
N GLY A 17 -5.41 14.52 -5.79
CA GLY A 17 -4.45 14.45 -6.90
C GLY A 17 -2.99 14.55 -6.45
N VAL A 18 -2.68 15.49 -5.55
CA VAL A 18 -1.31 15.66 -5.03
C VAL A 18 -0.89 14.47 -4.17
N VAL A 19 -1.75 14.02 -3.25
CA VAL A 19 -1.44 12.84 -2.41
C VAL A 19 -1.32 11.58 -3.28
N GLY A 20 -2.24 11.37 -4.23
CA GLY A 20 -2.18 10.24 -5.15
C GLY A 20 -0.91 10.24 -6.02
N LEU A 21 -0.44 11.42 -6.46
CA LEU A 21 0.81 11.56 -7.21
C LEU A 21 2.04 11.28 -6.33
N CYS A 22 2.06 11.77 -5.10
CA CYS A 22 3.12 11.44 -4.14
C CYS A 22 3.17 9.92 -3.89
N HIS A 23 2.00 9.30 -3.72
CA HIS A 23 1.90 7.85 -3.51
C HIS A 23 2.29 7.02 -4.74
N PHE A 24 1.98 7.52 -5.96
CA PHE A 24 2.51 6.94 -7.20
C PHE A 24 4.03 6.85 -7.17
N PHE A 25 4.73 7.92 -6.82
CA PHE A 25 6.20 7.92 -6.76
C PHE A 25 6.72 7.01 -5.64
N SER A 26 6.04 6.88 -4.50
CA SER A 26 6.40 5.91 -3.45
C SER A 26 6.52 4.51 -4.04
N HIS A 27 5.46 4.03 -4.69
CA HIS A 27 5.42 2.69 -5.27
C HIS A 27 6.31 2.54 -6.51
N PHE A 28 6.40 3.58 -7.33
CA PHE A 28 7.31 3.61 -8.48
C PHE A 28 8.76 3.35 -8.04
N TYR A 29 9.22 4.05 -6.99
CA TYR A 29 10.61 3.91 -6.54
C TYR A 29 10.91 2.59 -5.83
N GLN A 30 9.92 1.94 -5.22
CA GLN A 30 10.08 0.59 -4.69
C GLN A 30 10.47 -0.40 -5.78
N LEU A 31 10.04 -0.16 -7.03
CA LEU A 31 10.37 -0.97 -8.19
C LEU A 31 11.33 -0.27 -9.18
N ALA A 32 12.03 0.79 -8.76
CA ALA A 32 12.96 1.49 -9.68
C ALA A 32 14.23 0.68 -9.96
N LEU A 33 14.80 0.01 -8.97
CA LEU A 33 16.04 -0.77 -9.14
C LEU A 33 15.82 -2.19 -9.68
N PRO A 34 14.84 -2.99 -9.24
CA PRO A 34 14.71 -4.39 -9.64
C PRO A 34 14.74 -4.65 -11.15
N PRO A 35 14.04 -3.89 -12.01
CA PRO A 35 14.08 -4.09 -13.46
C PRO A 35 15.46 -3.83 -14.09
N LEU A 36 16.34 -3.13 -13.36
CA LEU A 36 17.70 -2.79 -13.81
C LEU A 36 18.77 -3.78 -13.32
N PHE A 37 18.41 -4.79 -12.50
CA PHE A 37 19.38 -5.69 -11.87
C PHE A 37 20.28 -6.41 -12.88
N VAL A 38 19.73 -6.88 -14.01
CA VAL A 38 20.53 -7.51 -15.04
C VAL A 38 21.59 -6.54 -15.58
N LEU A 39 21.19 -5.32 -15.86
CA LEU A 39 22.09 -4.29 -16.39
C LEU A 39 23.15 -3.87 -15.34
N ILE A 40 22.75 -3.71 -14.08
CA ILE A 40 23.67 -3.40 -12.98
C ILE A 40 24.66 -4.55 -12.75
N HIS A 41 24.20 -5.80 -12.79
CA HIS A 41 25.06 -6.97 -12.69
C HIS A 41 26.12 -6.99 -13.81
N GLN A 42 25.71 -6.75 -15.05
CA GLN A 42 26.60 -6.75 -16.20
C GLN A 42 27.60 -5.58 -16.20
N THR A 43 27.24 -4.42 -15.69
CA THR A 43 28.07 -3.21 -15.77
C THR A 43 28.93 -2.98 -14.54
N GLU A 44 28.44 -3.33 -13.34
CA GLU A 44 29.11 -3.10 -12.05
C GLU A 44 29.67 -4.39 -11.42
N GLY A 45 29.27 -5.57 -11.91
CA GLY A 45 29.74 -6.87 -11.41
C GLY A 45 29.12 -7.32 -10.08
N TYR A 46 28.09 -6.63 -9.56
CA TYR A 46 27.44 -7.02 -8.30
C TYR A 46 26.59 -8.29 -8.48
N SER A 47 26.63 -9.21 -7.51
CA SER A 47 25.82 -10.42 -7.56
C SER A 47 24.32 -10.09 -7.40
N TYR A 48 23.44 -10.98 -7.89
CA TYR A 48 21.99 -10.80 -7.75
C TYR A 48 21.55 -10.83 -6.27
N GLU A 49 22.24 -11.59 -5.41
CA GLU A 49 22.00 -11.62 -3.96
C GLU A 49 22.31 -10.23 -3.34
N SER A 50 23.42 -9.62 -3.75
CA SER A 50 23.78 -8.27 -3.30
C SER A 50 22.74 -7.24 -3.78
N LEU A 51 22.25 -7.35 -5.01
CA LEU A 51 21.22 -6.44 -5.51
C LEU A 51 19.87 -6.66 -4.81
N ALA A 52 19.49 -7.90 -4.54
CA ALA A 52 18.29 -8.23 -3.77
C ALA A 52 18.36 -7.68 -2.33
N LEU A 53 19.56 -7.68 -1.72
CA LEU A 53 19.78 -7.11 -0.37
C LEU A 53 19.42 -5.61 -0.32
N LEU A 54 19.61 -4.84 -1.39
CA LEU A 54 19.23 -3.42 -1.44
C LEU A 54 17.72 -3.25 -1.21
N ILE A 55 16.91 -4.11 -1.82
CA ILE A 55 15.45 -4.10 -1.67
C ILE A 55 15.04 -4.54 -0.26
N THR A 56 15.68 -5.58 0.26
CA THR A 56 15.46 -6.04 1.64
C THR A 56 15.76 -4.93 2.65
N VAL A 57 16.88 -4.21 2.49
CA VAL A 57 17.27 -3.09 3.36
C VAL A 57 16.24 -1.96 3.28
N LEU A 58 15.76 -1.62 2.07
CA LEU A 58 14.72 -0.60 1.89
C LEU A 58 13.45 -0.96 2.68
N TYR A 59 12.91 -2.16 2.47
CA TYR A 59 11.67 -2.57 3.15
C TYR A 59 11.84 -2.78 4.65
N ALA A 60 12.96 -3.36 5.11
CA ALA A 60 13.24 -3.52 6.53
C ALA A 60 13.34 -2.17 7.25
N THR A 61 13.98 -1.19 6.62
CA THR A 61 14.06 0.17 7.16
C THR A 61 12.70 0.86 7.15
N SER A 62 11.93 0.73 6.08
CA SER A 62 10.56 1.26 5.98
C SER A 62 9.68 0.71 7.09
N PHE A 63 9.68 -0.62 7.27
CA PHE A 63 8.97 -1.29 8.36
C PHE A 63 9.36 -0.76 9.74
N ALA A 64 10.65 -0.72 10.02
CA ALA A 64 11.15 -0.30 11.33
C ALA A 64 10.79 1.15 11.67
N LEU A 65 10.71 2.03 10.67
CA LEU A 65 10.47 3.46 10.86
C LEU A 65 9.01 3.87 10.68
N GLN A 66 8.14 3.06 10.11
CA GLN A 66 6.75 3.46 9.80
C GLN A 66 5.95 3.85 11.05
N ILE A 67 6.13 3.13 12.17
CA ILE A 67 5.49 3.48 13.45
C ILE A 67 6.09 4.76 14.06
N PRO A 68 7.42 4.89 14.26
CA PRO A 68 8.04 6.14 14.69
C PRO A 68 7.65 7.36 13.85
N VAL A 69 7.61 7.22 12.53
CA VAL A 69 7.19 8.29 11.62
C VAL A 69 5.74 8.68 11.86
N GLY A 70 4.84 7.74 12.17
CA GLY A 70 3.47 8.05 12.55
C GLY A 70 3.38 9.01 13.74
N PHE A 71 4.25 8.86 14.75
CA PHE A 71 4.35 9.81 15.87
C PHE A 71 4.89 11.18 15.42
N PHE A 72 5.84 11.20 14.47
CA PHE A 72 6.34 12.47 13.92
C PHE A 72 5.28 13.18 13.09
N VAL A 73 4.47 12.46 12.30
CA VAL A 73 3.32 13.00 11.57
C VAL A 73 2.34 13.67 12.54
N ASP A 74 1.99 13.00 13.63
CA ASP A 74 1.09 13.55 14.63
C ASP A 74 1.70 14.73 15.39
N LYS A 75 3.02 14.79 15.52
CA LYS A 75 3.71 15.85 16.28
C LYS A 75 3.99 17.09 15.43
N TYR A 76 4.48 16.91 14.22
CA TYR A 76 5.00 17.99 13.38
C TYR A 76 4.09 18.32 12.19
N GLY A 77 3.03 17.52 11.98
CA GLY A 77 2.12 17.65 10.86
C GLY A 77 2.50 16.76 9.67
N ALA A 78 1.50 16.30 8.96
CA ALA A 78 1.68 15.36 7.86
C ALA A 78 2.29 16.00 6.60
N ARG A 79 1.93 17.27 6.32
CA ARG A 79 2.39 17.98 5.12
C ARG A 79 3.92 18.08 5.02
N PRO A 80 4.67 18.62 6.01
CA PRO A 80 6.13 18.73 5.89
C PRO A 80 6.80 17.36 5.84
N ILE A 81 6.29 16.36 6.54
CA ILE A 81 6.84 15.01 6.56
C ILE A 81 6.64 14.33 5.21
N LEU A 82 5.45 14.44 4.59
CA LEU A 82 5.21 13.91 3.24
C LEU A 82 6.15 14.55 2.21
N MET A 83 6.27 15.89 2.21
CA MET A 83 7.15 16.59 1.28
C MET A 83 8.62 16.18 1.47
N ALA A 84 9.09 16.07 2.71
CA ALA A 84 10.43 15.59 3.02
C ALA A 84 10.62 14.12 2.57
N GLY A 85 9.62 13.26 2.76
CA GLY A 85 9.66 11.87 2.31
C GLY A 85 9.81 11.74 0.81
N VAL A 86 8.96 12.44 0.03
CA VAL A 86 9.05 12.43 -1.44
C VAL A 86 10.40 12.99 -1.90
N ALA A 87 10.87 14.09 -1.31
CA ALA A 87 12.16 14.70 -1.65
C ALA A 87 13.35 13.78 -1.36
N LEU A 88 13.36 13.15 -0.18
CA LEU A 88 14.43 12.21 0.21
C LEU A 88 14.43 10.96 -0.66
N LEU A 89 13.26 10.39 -0.94
CA LEU A 89 13.14 9.18 -1.77
C LEU A 89 13.57 9.47 -3.21
N SER A 90 13.13 10.60 -3.78
CA SER A 90 13.54 11.05 -5.11
C SER A 90 15.04 11.38 -5.16
N GLY A 91 15.55 12.06 -4.14
CA GLY A 91 16.97 12.38 -4.01
C GLY A 91 17.85 11.12 -3.89
N ALA A 92 17.46 10.16 -3.05
CA ALA A 92 18.16 8.88 -2.95
C ALA A 92 18.15 8.14 -4.30
N THR A 93 17.06 8.22 -5.04
CA THR A 93 16.96 7.62 -6.38
C THR A 93 17.92 8.28 -7.38
N VAL A 94 18.06 9.61 -7.37
CA VAL A 94 19.10 10.31 -8.16
C VAL A 94 20.49 9.85 -7.75
N LEU A 95 20.75 9.81 -6.44
CA LEU A 95 22.07 9.50 -5.89
C LEU A 95 22.51 8.05 -6.14
N TYR A 96 21.60 7.10 -6.34
CA TYR A 96 21.95 5.75 -6.81
C TYR A 96 22.74 5.78 -8.13
N GLY A 97 22.42 6.71 -9.03
CA GLY A 97 23.11 6.86 -10.32
C GLY A 97 24.38 7.72 -10.26
N VAL A 98 24.55 8.53 -9.19
CA VAL A 98 25.65 9.51 -9.07
C VAL A 98 26.78 8.99 -8.19
N ILE A 99 26.47 8.38 -7.04
CA ILE A 99 27.47 7.94 -6.06
C ILE A 99 27.89 6.50 -6.39
N PRO A 100 29.19 6.26 -6.69
CA PRO A 100 29.66 4.94 -7.04
C PRO A 100 29.84 4.02 -5.83
N GLY A 101 29.79 2.72 -6.09
CA GLY A 101 30.15 1.68 -5.14
C GLY A 101 28.97 1.10 -4.37
N TYR A 102 29.04 -0.22 -4.13
CA TYR A 102 27.99 -0.98 -3.45
C TYR A 102 27.64 -0.46 -2.04
N PRO A 103 28.60 -0.07 -1.18
CA PRO A 103 28.27 0.50 0.13
C PRO A 103 27.38 1.74 0.05
N ALA A 104 27.59 2.60 -0.97
CA ALA A 104 26.74 3.76 -1.18
C ALA A 104 25.31 3.35 -1.54
N LEU A 105 25.14 2.33 -2.40
CA LEU A 105 23.81 1.78 -2.74
C LEU A 105 23.09 1.25 -1.49
N VAL A 106 23.80 0.58 -0.57
CA VAL A 106 23.22 0.09 0.69
C VAL A 106 22.75 1.26 1.58
N ILE A 107 23.61 2.27 1.76
CA ILE A 107 23.26 3.46 2.57
C ILE A 107 22.07 4.20 1.96
N LEU A 108 22.05 4.37 0.64
CA LEU A 108 20.95 5.00 -0.06
C LEU A 108 19.67 4.18 0.03
N SER A 109 19.75 2.83 0.10
CA SER A 109 18.59 1.98 0.35
C SER A 109 18.02 2.16 1.77
N VAL A 110 18.87 2.40 2.78
CA VAL A 110 18.43 2.80 4.12
C VAL A 110 17.70 4.15 4.06
N VAL A 111 18.27 5.15 3.37
CA VAL A 111 17.65 6.48 3.20
C VAL A 111 16.33 6.36 2.46
N ALA A 112 16.27 5.59 1.38
CA ALA A 112 15.06 5.34 0.62
C ALA A 112 13.98 4.64 1.46
N GLY A 113 14.35 3.64 2.28
CA GLY A 113 13.44 2.97 3.20
C GLY A 113 12.89 3.91 4.27
N ALA A 114 13.76 4.76 4.86
CA ALA A 114 13.33 5.78 5.82
C ALA A 114 12.37 6.79 5.17
N ALA A 115 12.65 7.22 3.96
CA ALA A 115 11.77 8.09 3.19
C ALA A 115 10.44 7.41 2.82
N ASN A 116 10.47 6.11 2.50
CA ASN A 116 9.26 5.35 2.14
C ASN A 116 8.31 5.17 3.32
N SER A 117 8.81 5.12 4.54
CA SER A 117 8.01 4.92 5.76
C SER A 117 6.99 6.03 6.05
N VAL A 118 7.13 7.21 5.40
CA VAL A 118 6.29 8.38 5.67
C VAL A 118 4.93 8.34 4.98
N PHE A 119 4.81 7.62 3.84
CA PHE A 119 3.67 7.79 2.94
C PHE A 119 2.35 7.38 3.60
N HIS A 120 2.21 6.15 4.06
CA HIS A 120 0.94 5.74 4.67
C HIS A 120 0.52 6.59 5.87
N PRO A 121 1.38 6.86 6.88
CA PRO A 121 1.00 7.73 8.00
C PRO A 121 0.60 9.14 7.57
N ALA A 122 1.35 9.74 6.65
CA ALA A 122 1.11 11.12 6.23
C ALA A 122 -0.07 11.22 5.24
N ASP A 123 -0.12 10.36 4.22
CA ASP A 123 -1.16 10.38 3.19
C ASP A 123 -2.55 10.24 3.80
N TYR A 124 -2.75 9.21 4.64
CA TYR A 124 -4.04 8.98 5.29
C TYR A 124 -4.40 10.08 6.29
N SER A 125 -3.42 10.64 7.00
CA SER A 125 -3.65 11.79 7.88
C SER A 125 -4.15 13.00 7.09
N ILE A 126 -3.52 13.34 5.95
CA ILE A 126 -3.93 14.44 5.08
C ILE A 126 -5.31 14.18 4.48
N LEU A 127 -5.54 13.00 3.90
CA LEU A 127 -6.82 12.69 3.26
C LEU A 127 -7.99 12.76 4.24
N ASN A 128 -7.84 12.20 5.43
CA ASN A 128 -8.86 12.22 6.47
C ASN A 128 -9.19 13.63 6.97
N ALA A 129 -8.19 14.50 7.10
CA ALA A 129 -8.37 15.85 7.63
C ALA A 129 -8.79 16.88 6.55
N SER A 130 -8.40 16.65 5.29
CA SER A 130 -8.56 17.65 4.23
C SER A 130 -9.76 17.39 3.32
N VAL A 131 -10.12 16.13 3.07
CA VAL A 131 -11.18 15.76 2.12
C VAL A 131 -12.53 15.68 2.83
N THR A 132 -13.58 16.17 2.17
CA THR A 132 -14.93 16.07 2.70
C THR A 132 -15.34 14.60 2.87
N LYS A 133 -16.05 14.27 3.96
CA LYS A 133 -16.48 12.90 4.27
C LYS A 133 -17.27 12.23 3.14
N ALA A 134 -18.05 13.03 2.38
CA ALA A 134 -18.81 12.54 1.22
C ALA A 134 -17.96 12.06 0.03
N ARG A 135 -16.64 12.34 0.02
CA ARG A 135 -15.70 11.95 -1.03
C ARG A 135 -14.49 11.18 -0.51
N LEU A 136 -14.50 10.80 0.76
CA LEU A 136 -13.36 10.16 1.41
C LEU A 136 -13.08 8.77 0.81
N GLY A 137 -14.11 8.02 0.41
CA GLY A 137 -13.94 6.75 -0.30
C GLY A 137 -13.22 6.91 -1.64
N ARG A 138 -13.57 7.96 -2.42
CA ARG A 138 -12.83 8.30 -3.65
C ARG A 138 -11.42 8.77 -3.38
N ALA A 139 -11.19 9.47 -2.27
CA ALA A 139 -9.85 9.90 -1.89
C ALA A 139 -8.92 8.71 -1.65
N PHE A 140 -9.38 7.70 -0.90
CA PHE A 140 -8.65 6.45 -0.71
C PHE A 140 -8.48 5.67 -2.02
N SER A 141 -9.50 5.71 -2.89
CA SER A 141 -9.39 5.10 -4.22
C SER A 141 -8.30 5.74 -5.07
N VAL A 142 -8.23 7.07 -5.13
CA VAL A 142 -7.19 7.79 -5.89
C VAL A 142 -5.80 7.51 -5.32
N HIS A 143 -5.67 7.46 -4.00
CA HIS A 143 -4.43 7.08 -3.32
C HIS A 143 -3.98 5.66 -3.73
N ASN A 144 -4.84 4.65 -3.54
CA ASN A 144 -4.54 3.26 -3.88
C ASN A 144 -4.26 3.10 -5.39
N PHE A 145 -5.07 3.75 -6.26
CA PHE A 145 -4.85 3.77 -7.71
C PHE A 145 -3.47 4.30 -8.07
N GLY A 146 -3.06 5.44 -7.47
CA GLY A 146 -1.72 5.99 -7.66
C GLY A 146 -0.63 4.97 -7.39
N GLY A 147 -0.71 4.27 -6.26
CA GLY A 147 0.24 3.21 -5.89
C GLY A 147 0.29 2.08 -6.92
N PHE A 148 -0.86 1.52 -7.32
CA PHE A 148 -0.89 0.43 -8.30
C PHE A 148 -0.39 0.86 -9.68
N VAL A 149 -0.68 2.08 -10.11
CA VAL A 149 -0.12 2.63 -11.36
C VAL A 149 1.40 2.79 -11.24
N GLY A 150 1.91 3.24 -10.09
CA GLY A 150 3.35 3.29 -9.81
C GLY A 150 4.02 1.93 -10.00
N TYR A 151 3.47 0.88 -9.39
CA TYR A 151 3.98 -0.49 -9.57
C TYR A 151 3.90 -1.01 -11.02
N ALA A 152 2.83 -0.67 -11.74
CA ALA A 152 2.66 -1.11 -13.12
C ALA A 152 3.61 -0.41 -14.11
N VAL A 153 3.84 0.89 -13.88
CA VAL A 153 4.62 1.74 -14.80
C VAL A 153 6.12 1.59 -14.57
N ALA A 154 6.56 1.41 -13.32
CA ALA A 154 7.97 1.39 -12.98
C ALA A 154 8.78 0.33 -13.77
N PRO A 155 8.40 -0.95 -13.85
CA PRO A 155 9.18 -1.94 -14.58
C PRO A 155 9.36 -1.59 -16.05
N VAL A 156 8.30 -1.12 -16.69
CA VAL A 156 8.31 -0.79 -18.13
C VAL A 156 9.21 0.42 -18.41
N LEU A 157 9.03 1.50 -17.65
CA LEU A 157 9.82 2.72 -17.84
C LEU A 157 11.28 2.50 -17.47
N MET A 158 11.57 1.85 -16.33
CA MET A 158 12.94 1.66 -15.87
C MET A 158 13.72 0.73 -16.80
N SER A 159 13.12 -0.39 -17.25
CA SER A 159 13.76 -1.27 -18.24
C SER A 159 14.01 -0.55 -19.57
N GLY A 160 13.01 0.21 -20.04
CA GLY A 160 13.14 0.96 -21.31
C GLY A 160 14.21 2.04 -21.23
N MET A 161 14.21 2.87 -20.21
CA MET A 161 15.24 3.90 -19.99
C MET A 161 16.62 3.27 -19.76
N GLY A 162 16.68 2.16 -19.00
CA GLY A 162 17.92 1.43 -18.76
C GLY A 162 18.53 0.88 -20.03
N ALA A 163 17.72 0.31 -20.93
CA ALA A 163 18.19 -0.21 -22.21
C ALA A 163 18.72 0.88 -23.15
N ILE A 164 18.14 2.09 -23.12
CA ILE A 164 18.51 3.18 -24.03
C ILE A 164 19.68 4.01 -23.45
N TRP A 165 19.66 4.33 -22.17
CA TRP A 165 20.57 5.31 -21.56
C TRP A 165 21.47 4.73 -20.46
N GLY A 166 21.35 3.45 -20.17
CA GLY A 166 22.03 2.81 -19.05
C GLY A 166 21.32 3.04 -17.71
N TRP A 167 21.61 2.17 -16.74
CA TRP A 167 20.90 2.14 -15.46
C TRP A 167 21.10 3.43 -14.63
N LYS A 168 22.31 4.03 -14.64
CA LYS A 168 22.60 5.27 -13.88
C LYS A 168 21.73 6.42 -14.38
N THR A 169 21.66 6.62 -15.69
CA THR A 169 20.83 7.67 -16.28
C THR A 169 19.33 7.42 -16.02
N ALA A 170 18.89 6.15 -16.06
CA ALA A 170 17.50 5.79 -15.80
C ALA A 170 17.09 6.19 -14.38
N VAL A 171 17.88 5.85 -13.34
CA VAL A 171 17.54 6.22 -11.95
C VAL A 171 17.67 7.73 -11.71
N ILE A 172 18.64 8.43 -12.34
CA ILE A 172 18.77 9.89 -12.27
C ILE A 172 17.51 10.55 -12.86
N ALA A 173 17.09 10.14 -14.06
CA ALA A 173 15.92 10.70 -14.71
C ALA A 173 14.64 10.46 -13.91
N ALA A 174 14.46 9.24 -13.39
CA ALA A 174 13.34 8.88 -12.54
C ALA A 174 13.31 9.72 -11.25
N GLY A 175 14.46 9.84 -10.56
CA GLY A 175 14.56 10.64 -9.34
C GLY A 175 14.34 12.14 -9.60
N ALA A 176 14.86 12.68 -10.71
CA ALA A 176 14.63 14.07 -11.11
C ALA A 176 13.14 14.36 -11.36
N ALA A 177 12.39 13.43 -11.98
CA ALA A 177 10.96 13.56 -12.18
C ALA A 177 10.21 13.69 -10.84
N GLY A 178 10.59 12.90 -9.82
CA GLY A 178 10.02 13.04 -8.48
C GLY A 178 10.40 14.34 -7.79
N LEU A 179 11.62 14.84 -7.94
CA LEU A 179 12.01 16.15 -7.39
C LEU A 179 11.20 17.31 -8.03
N ILE A 180 10.92 17.24 -9.33
CA ILE A 180 10.01 18.19 -10.00
C ILE A 180 8.61 18.08 -9.39
N THR A 181 8.15 16.85 -9.13
CA THR A 181 6.86 16.61 -8.46
C THR A 181 6.82 17.21 -7.06
N VAL A 182 7.91 17.15 -6.28
CA VAL A 182 7.98 17.82 -4.97
C VAL A 182 7.71 19.33 -5.09
N ILE A 183 8.30 19.99 -6.07
CA ILE A 183 8.09 21.43 -6.29
C ILE A 183 6.61 21.70 -6.57
N ALA A 184 5.98 20.93 -7.47
CA ALA A 184 4.57 21.06 -7.78
C ALA A 184 3.69 20.73 -6.56
N ALA A 185 4.03 19.67 -5.80
CA ALA A 185 3.29 19.26 -4.61
C ALA A 185 3.36 20.33 -3.51
N VAL A 186 4.52 20.93 -3.26
CA VAL A 186 4.68 22.03 -2.30
C VAL A 186 3.81 23.23 -2.71
N ALA A 187 3.82 23.61 -3.99
CA ALA A 187 3.01 24.72 -4.49
C ALA A 187 1.50 24.48 -4.37
N LEU A 188 1.05 23.22 -4.54
CA LEU A 188 -0.36 22.85 -4.53
C LEU A 188 -0.85 22.35 -3.14
N SER A 189 0.03 22.15 -2.17
CA SER A 189 -0.30 21.60 -0.85
C SER A 189 -0.84 22.61 0.15
N GLY A 190 -1.17 23.84 -0.27
CA GLY A 190 -1.74 24.88 0.59
C GLY A 190 -3.07 24.48 1.26
N ASP A 191 -3.82 23.59 0.62
CA ASP A 191 -5.09 23.06 1.13
C ASP A 191 -4.95 21.86 2.09
N PHE A 192 -3.73 21.38 2.33
CA PHE A 192 -3.51 20.23 3.21
C PHE A 192 -3.77 20.61 4.66
N ARG A 193 -4.65 19.84 5.28
CA ARG A 193 -4.90 19.83 6.72
C ARG A 193 -4.41 18.51 7.30
N ASP A 194 -4.09 18.49 8.56
CA ASP A 194 -3.69 17.30 9.29
C ASP A 194 -4.02 17.43 10.78
N SER A 195 -3.66 16.42 11.57
CA SER A 195 -3.89 16.37 12.99
C SER A 195 -3.28 17.55 13.78
N SER A 196 -2.28 18.25 13.21
CA SER A 196 -1.67 19.41 13.87
C SER A 196 -2.59 20.65 13.89
N HIS A 197 -3.52 20.74 12.94
CA HIS A 197 -4.50 21.84 12.85
C HIS A 197 -5.63 21.69 13.89
N THR A 198 -6.07 20.46 14.15
CA THR A 198 -7.06 20.15 15.20
C THR A 198 -6.49 20.28 16.62
N ARG A 199 -5.17 20.33 16.73
CA ARG A 199 -4.44 20.36 18.00
C ARG A 199 -4.38 21.71 18.69
N ARG A 200 -4.59 22.81 17.99
CA ARG A 200 -4.54 24.15 18.60
C ARG A 200 -5.64 24.38 19.63
N ASP A 201 -6.74 23.64 19.52
CA ASP A 201 -7.93 23.78 20.36
C ASP A 201 -8.21 22.54 21.24
N ALA A 202 -7.32 21.54 21.27
CA ALA A 202 -7.54 20.29 21.99
C ALA A 202 -6.92 20.33 23.40
N PRO A 203 -7.61 19.77 24.43
CA PRO A 203 -7.03 19.54 25.73
C PRO A 203 -5.86 18.59 25.70
N GLU A 204 -5.03 18.59 26.75
CA GLU A 204 -3.75 17.90 26.94
C GLU A 204 -3.55 16.60 26.11
N ARG A 205 -2.35 16.47 25.54
CA ARG A 205 -1.95 15.27 24.74
C ARG A 205 -2.15 14.01 25.56
N PRO A 206 -2.74 12.95 24.98
CA PRO A 206 -2.64 11.61 25.54
C PRO A 206 -1.16 11.30 25.80
N GLY A 207 -0.82 10.90 27.01
CA GLY A 207 0.56 10.54 27.35
C GLY A 207 1.00 9.30 26.58
N PHE A 208 2.31 9.10 26.43
CA PHE A 208 2.89 7.95 25.69
C PHE A 208 2.26 6.59 26.08
N LYS A 209 1.92 6.39 27.36
CA LYS A 209 1.21 5.19 27.83
C LYS A 209 -0.16 5.00 27.18
N ALA A 210 -0.91 6.11 26.98
CA ALA A 210 -2.21 6.07 26.33
C ALA A 210 -2.08 5.74 24.83
N ASP A 211 -1.04 6.27 24.18
CA ASP A 211 -0.73 5.95 22.79
C ASP A 211 -0.41 4.48 22.60
N ILE A 212 0.45 3.91 23.45
CA ILE A 212 0.77 2.47 23.43
C ILE A 212 -0.49 1.63 23.67
N LYS A 213 -1.33 2.01 24.64
CA LYS A 213 -2.60 1.32 24.89
C LYS A 213 -3.56 1.38 23.69
N LEU A 214 -3.54 2.48 22.94
CA LEU A 214 -4.33 2.62 21.71
C LEU A 214 -3.82 1.67 20.61
N LEU A 215 -2.51 1.68 20.32
CA LEU A 215 -1.89 0.87 19.28
C LEU A 215 -2.01 -0.63 19.56
N PHE A 216 -1.85 -1.05 20.82
CA PHE A 216 -2.03 -2.45 21.23
C PHE A 216 -3.46 -2.78 21.65
N SER A 217 -4.43 -1.97 21.28
CA SER A 217 -5.84 -2.30 21.48
C SER A 217 -6.30 -3.39 20.51
N ALA A 218 -7.28 -4.20 20.90
CA ALA A 218 -7.78 -5.27 20.04
C ALA A 218 -8.23 -4.80 18.63
N PRO A 219 -8.92 -3.67 18.44
CA PRO A 219 -9.23 -3.18 17.10
C PRO A 219 -7.98 -2.85 16.26
N ALA A 220 -6.97 -2.20 16.85
CA ALA A 220 -5.74 -1.85 16.13
C ALA A 220 -4.92 -3.09 15.75
N LEU A 221 -4.78 -4.07 16.66
CA LEU A 221 -4.11 -5.35 16.39
C LEU A 221 -4.85 -6.16 15.31
N LEU A 222 -6.17 -6.17 15.32
CA LEU A 222 -6.97 -6.83 14.29
C LEU A 222 -6.82 -6.16 12.92
N CYS A 223 -6.68 -4.83 12.88
CA CYS A 223 -6.35 -4.12 11.65
C CYS A 223 -4.93 -4.43 11.17
N LEU A 224 -3.95 -4.49 12.06
CA LEU A 224 -2.59 -4.93 11.73
C LEU A 224 -2.60 -6.33 11.11
N MET A 225 -3.29 -7.29 11.75
CA MET A 225 -3.46 -8.65 11.23
C MET A 225 -4.18 -8.66 9.89
N PHE A 226 -5.20 -7.84 9.72
CA PHE A 226 -5.88 -7.67 8.44
C PHE A 226 -4.89 -7.34 7.33
N PHE A 227 -4.06 -6.33 7.51
CA PHE A 227 -3.07 -5.92 6.51
C PHE A 227 -2.00 -6.99 6.28
N ALA A 228 -1.55 -7.69 7.34
CA ALA A 228 -0.59 -8.77 7.21
C ALA A 228 -1.15 -9.95 6.38
N PHE A 229 -2.38 -10.39 6.68
CA PHE A 229 -3.02 -11.46 5.92
C PHE A 229 -3.33 -11.05 4.48
N LEU A 230 -3.77 -9.80 4.28
CA LEU A 230 -4.07 -9.27 2.95
C LEU A 230 -2.82 -9.27 2.06
N ALA A 231 -1.70 -8.74 2.57
CA ALA A 231 -0.44 -8.70 1.84
C ALA A 231 0.11 -10.10 1.58
N ALA A 232 0.14 -10.96 2.59
CA ALA A 232 0.59 -12.34 2.42
C ALA A 232 -0.26 -13.10 1.39
N GLY A 233 -1.58 -12.95 1.43
CA GLY A 233 -2.47 -13.60 0.46
C GLY A 233 -2.34 -13.07 -0.96
N GLN A 234 -2.03 -11.79 -1.15
CA GLN A 234 -1.82 -11.20 -2.47
C GLN A 234 -0.46 -11.58 -3.07
N MET A 235 0.62 -11.51 -2.28
CA MET A 235 1.99 -11.65 -2.76
C MET A 235 2.30 -13.06 -3.28
N GLY A 236 1.68 -14.08 -2.71
CA GLY A 236 1.88 -15.47 -3.16
C GLY A 236 1.57 -15.66 -4.64
N PRO A 237 0.32 -15.46 -5.09
CA PRO A 237 -0.02 -15.56 -6.50
C PRO A 237 0.71 -14.55 -7.37
N GLN A 238 0.91 -13.34 -6.89
CA GLN A 238 1.58 -12.29 -7.67
C GLN A 238 3.02 -12.65 -8.05
N TRP A 239 3.73 -13.40 -7.21
CA TRP A 239 5.14 -13.74 -7.43
C TRP A 239 5.38 -15.18 -7.91
N PHE A 240 4.40 -16.07 -7.72
CA PHE A 240 4.61 -17.49 -7.94
C PHE A 240 3.55 -18.17 -8.79
N ALA A 241 2.46 -17.50 -9.20
CA ALA A 241 1.38 -18.15 -9.94
C ALA A 241 1.83 -18.68 -11.30
N ASP A 242 2.68 -17.95 -12.03
CA ASP A 242 3.28 -18.38 -13.30
C ASP A 242 4.06 -19.68 -13.13
N LYS A 243 4.90 -19.75 -12.11
CA LYS A 243 5.69 -20.91 -11.76
C LYS A 243 4.83 -22.08 -11.26
N ALA A 244 3.80 -21.77 -10.48
CA ALA A 244 2.85 -22.77 -10.01
C ALA A 244 2.11 -23.45 -11.16
N TYR A 245 1.58 -22.69 -12.10
CA TYR A 245 0.92 -23.23 -13.29
C TYR A 245 1.88 -23.95 -14.24
N TYR A 246 3.14 -23.48 -14.35
CA TYR A 246 4.15 -24.20 -15.11
C TYR A 246 4.42 -25.58 -14.49
N LEU A 247 4.65 -25.65 -13.18
CA LEU A 247 4.95 -26.91 -12.50
C LEU A 247 3.79 -27.89 -12.44
N ALA A 248 2.56 -27.37 -12.22
CA ALA A 248 1.37 -28.21 -12.07
C ALA A 248 0.78 -28.65 -13.43
N HIS A 249 0.86 -27.79 -14.44
CA HIS A 249 0.10 -27.97 -15.69
C HIS A 249 0.91 -27.75 -16.97
N ASN A 250 2.23 -27.56 -16.89
CA ASN A 250 3.12 -27.20 -18.01
C ASN A 250 2.67 -25.93 -18.79
N VAL A 251 1.99 -24.99 -18.12
CA VAL A 251 1.61 -23.71 -18.71
C VAL A 251 2.84 -22.88 -19.00
N PRO A 252 3.05 -22.37 -20.23
CA PRO A 252 4.17 -21.49 -20.52
C PRO A 252 4.19 -20.28 -19.57
N VAL A 253 5.36 -19.91 -19.03
CA VAL A 253 5.53 -18.80 -18.07
C VAL A 253 4.93 -17.49 -18.58
N LEU A 254 5.08 -17.20 -19.90
CA LEU A 254 4.49 -16.01 -20.52
C LEU A 254 2.96 -16.00 -20.40
N LEU A 255 2.31 -17.16 -20.55
CA LEU A 255 0.86 -17.29 -20.41
C LEU A 255 0.44 -17.16 -18.93
N GLY A 256 1.18 -17.76 -18.00
CA GLY A 256 0.99 -17.59 -16.56
C GLY A 256 1.08 -16.13 -16.13
N ASN A 257 2.06 -15.39 -16.65
CA ASN A 257 2.20 -13.96 -16.41
C ASN A 257 1.02 -13.13 -16.95
N SER A 258 0.42 -13.56 -18.08
CA SER A 258 -0.78 -12.88 -18.60
C SER A 258 -1.99 -13.00 -17.64
N TYR A 259 -2.13 -14.13 -16.94
CA TYR A 259 -3.19 -14.31 -15.92
C TYR A 259 -2.99 -13.35 -14.75
N ILE A 260 -1.73 -13.21 -14.26
CA ILE A 260 -1.39 -12.26 -13.19
C ILE A 260 -1.69 -10.82 -13.65
N SER A 261 -1.36 -10.48 -14.90
CA SER A 261 -1.68 -9.16 -15.45
C SER A 261 -3.18 -8.88 -15.44
N MET A 262 -4.00 -9.87 -15.77
CA MET A 262 -5.47 -9.74 -15.70
C MET A 262 -5.98 -9.54 -14.27
N PHE A 263 -5.37 -10.21 -13.29
CA PHE A 263 -5.67 -9.97 -11.88
C PHE A 263 -5.36 -8.52 -11.47
N VAL A 264 -4.21 -7.99 -11.86
CA VAL A 264 -3.82 -6.58 -11.57
C VAL A 264 -4.76 -5.60 -12.27
N VAL A 265 -5.13 -5.84 -13.53
CA VAL A 265 -6.14 -5.03 -14.24
C VAL A 265 -7.46 -5.03 -13.47
N GLY A 266 -7.89 -6.21 -13.01
CA GLY A 266 -9.06 -6.35 -12.14
C GLY A 266 -8.94 -5.48 -10.88
N ILE A 267 -7.81 -5.53 -10.17
CA ILE A 267 -7.57 -4.70 -8.97
C ILE A 267 -7.75 -3.21 -9.30
N ILE A 268 -7.13 -2.71 -10.36
CA ILE A 268 -7.19 -1.30 -10.74
C ILE A 268 -8.62 -0.86 -10.99
N VAL A 269 -9.39 -1.63 -11.76
CA VAL A 269 -10.80 -1.33 -12.03
C VAL A 269 -11.62 -1.43 -10.73
N GLY A 270 -11.37 -2.45 -9.92
CA GLY A 270 -12.02 -2.65 -8.62
C GLY A 270 -11.80 -1.47 -7.67
N VAL A 271 -10.57 -0.95 -7.57
CA VAL A 271 -10.22 0.22 -6.75
C VAL A 271 -11.02 1.45 -7.18
N ILE A 272 -11.12 1.73 -8.47
CA ILE A 272 -11.86 2.89 -9.00
C ILE A 272 -13.35 2.77 -8.66
N VAL A 273 -13.96 1.64 -9.00
CA VAL A 273 -15.40 1.40 -8.77
C VAL A 273 -15.70 1.34 -7.26
N GLY A 274 -14.85 0.67 -6.49
CA GLY A 274 -14.96 0.54 -5.04
C GLY A 274 -14.94 1.89 -4.32
N GLY A 275 -14.12 2.85 -4.79
CA GLY A 275 -14.08 4.21 -4.24
C GLY A 275 -15.40 4.97 -4.43
N ILE A 276 -15.99 4.86 -5.64
CA ILE A 276 -17.29 5.50 -5.94
C ILE A 276 -18.42 4.88 -5.10
N VAL A 277 -18.39 3.55 -4.93
CA VAL A 277 -19.40 2.83 -4.15
C VAL A 277 -19.22 3.10 -2.65
N ALA A 278 -17.98 3.16 -2.16
CA ALA A 278 -17.68 3.46 -0.76
C ALA A 278 -18.23 4.82 -0.32
N ASP A 279 -18.16 5.87 -1.17
CA ASP A 279 -18.74 7.18 -0.83
C ASP A 279 -20.25 7.14 -0.54
N LYS A 280 -20.96 6.15 -1.08
CA LYS A 280 -22.42 5.98 -0.94
C LYS A 280 -22.80 4.86 0.01
N ALA A 281 -21.84 4.04 0.41
CA ALA A 281 -22.09 2.87 1.25
C ALA A 281 -22.49 3.29 2.68
N ARG A 282 -23.46 2.57 3.25
CA ARG A 282 -23.88 2.72 4.64
C ARG A 282 -23.14 1.76 5.58
N ASP A 283 -22.68 0.64 5.04
CA ASP A 283 -22.04 -0.44 5.80
C ASP A 283 -20.72 -0.84 5.13
N HIS A 284 -19.64 -0.13 5.50
CA HIS A 284 -18.31 -0.40 4.99
C HIS A 284 -17.76 -1.76 5.46
N LEU A 285 -18.16 -2.25 6.64
CA LEU A 285 -17.73 -3.54 7.16
C LEU A 285 -18.23 -4.67 6.28
N LYS A 286 -19.53 -4.64 5.95
CA LYS A 286 -20.16 -5.64 5.09
C LYS A 286 -19.56 -5.60 3.69
N LEU A 287 -19.35 -4.40 3.13
CA LEU A 287 -18.80 -4.24 1.79
C LEU A 287 -17.37 -4.77 1.70
N ALA A 288 -16.49 -4.41 2.64
CA ALA A 288 -15.12 -4.90 2.71
C ALA A 288 -15.09 -6.44 2.89
N PHE A 289 -15.89 -6.98 3.83
CA PHE A 289 -15.96 -8.42 4.05
C PHE A 289 -16.39 -9.18 2.80
N CYS A 290 -17.51 -8.80 2.18
CA CYS A 290 -18.00 -9.48 0.99
C CYS A 290 -16.98 -9.44 -0.15
N SER A 291 -16.30 -8.31 -0.34
CA SER A 291 -15.28 -8.16 -1.37
C SER A 291 -14.09 -9.08 -1.14
N PHE A 292 -13.50 -9.09 0.05
CA PHE A 292 -12.36 -9.94 0.36
C PHE A 292 -12.75 -11.43 0.43
N PHE A 293 -13.94 -11.75 0.93
CA PHE A 293 -14.45 -13.11 0.91
C PHE A 293 -14.58 -13.65 -0.52
N LEU A 294 -15.23 -12.89 -1.42
CA LEU A 294 -15.37 -13.29 -2.83
C LEU A 294 -14.01 -13.36 -3.55
N SER A 295 -13.10 -12.45 -3.25
CA SER A 295 -11.72 -12.51 -3.77
C SER A 295 -10.98 -13.76 -3.26
N GLY A 296 -11.08 -14.07 -1.98
CA GLY A 296 -10.46 -15.27 -1.40
C GLY A 296 -11.03 -16.56 -1.99
N VAL A 297 -12.35 -16.64 -2.20
CA VAL A 297 -12.99 -17.75 -2.91
C VAL A 297 -12.46 -17.82 -4.36
N GLY A 298 -12.37 -16.69 -5.06
CA GLY A 298 -11.78 -16.63 -6.40
C GLY A 298 -10.34 -17.15 -6.46
N MET A 299 -9.52 -16.81 -5.46
CA MET A 299 -8.15 -17.36 -5.33
C MET A 299 -8.16 -18.89 -5.20
N ILE A 300 -9.04 -19.44 -4.36
CA ILE A 300 -9.19 -20.90 -4.22
C ILE A 300 -9.62 -21.54 -5.55
N LEU A 301 -10.55 -20.91 -6.26
CA LEU A 301 -11.00 -21.41 -7.57
C LEU A 301 -9.90 -21.40 -8.63
N MET A 302 -8.89 -20.53 -8.53
CA MET A 302 -7.72 -20.54 -9.44
C MET A 302 -6.94 -21.86 -9.39
N ALA A 303 -6.92 -22.55 -8.24
CA ALA A 303 -6.31 -23.86 -8.12
C ALA A 303 -7.15 -24.97 -8.78
N LEU A 304 -8.46 -24.77 -8.89
CA LEU A 304 -9.42 -25.80 -9.34
C LEU A 304 -9.76 -25.70 -10.82
N VAL A 305 -9.68 -24.51 -11.41
CA VAL A 305 -10.01 -24.28 -12.82
C VAL A 305 -8.81 -24.64 -13.70
N PRO A 306 -8.96 -25.56 -14.66
CA PRO A 306 -7.87 -25.89 -15.58
C PRO A 306 -7.37 -24.63 -16.32
N PRO A 307 -6.05 -24.41 -16.39
CA PRO A 307 -5.47 -23.17 -16.91
C PRO A 307 -5.68 -22.98 -18.43
N VAL A 308 -6.05 -24.02 -19.16
CA VAL A 308 -6.41 -23.96 -20.58
C VAL A 308 -7.87 -23.57 -20.81
N SER A 309 -8.68 -23.47 -19.75
CA SER A 309 -10.08 -23.06 -19.83
C SER A 309 -10.21 -21.59 -20.20
N ILE A 310 -11.18 -21.26 -21.04
CA ILE A 310 -11.58 -19.88 -21.35
C ILE A 310 -12.00 -19.10 -20.09
N LEU A 311 -12.36 -19.81 -19.02
CA LEU A 311 -12.81 -19.23 -17.74
C LEU A 311 -11.65 -18.66 -16.91
N VAL A 312 -10.40 -18.98 -17.19
CA VAL A 312 -9.24 -18.53 -16.42
C VAL A 312 -9.11 -17.00 -16.44
N TYR A 313 -9.17 -16.37 -17.60
CA TYR A 313 -9.06 -14.91 -17.69
C TYR A 313 -10.14 -14.15 -16.93
N PRO A 314 -11.46 -14.43 -17.12
CA PRO A 314 -12.49 -13.78 -16.32
C PRO A 314 -12.37 -14.09 -14.84
N LEU A 315 -11.93 -15.30 -14.43
CA LEU A 315 -11.69 -15.63 -13.04
C LEU A 315 -10.63 -14.71 -12.42
N PHE A 316 -9.49 -14.52 -13.06
CA PHE A 316 -8.44 -13.63 -12.58
C PHE A 316 -8.90 -12.17 -12.52
N VAL A 317 -9.61 -11.68 -13.56
CA VAL A 317 -10.15 -10.30 -13.59
C VAL A 317 -11.16 -10.10 -12.45
N VAL A 318 -12.13 -11.00 -12.28
CA VAL A 318 -13.17 -10.86 -11.26
C VAL A 318 -12.59 -10.97 -9.84
N THR A 319 -11.64 -11.88 -9.64
CA THR A 319 -10.95 -12.04 -8.35
C THR A 319 -10.18 -10.79 -8.00
N GLY A 320 -9.41 -10.24 -8.95
CA GLY A 320 -8.69 -8.98 -8.77
C GLY A 320 -9.65 -7.80 -8.57
N PHE A 321 -10.74 -7.74 -9.32
CA PHE A 321 -11.77 -6.71 -9.14
C PHE A 321 -12.34 -6.73 -7.72
N MET A 322 -12.75 -7.89 -7.21
CA MET A 322 -13.26 -8.01 -5.85
C MET A 322 -12.21 -7.63 -4.81
N PHE A 323 -10.94 -7.99 -5.03
CA PHE A 323 -9.83 -7.59 -4.16
C PHE A 323 -9.69 -6.08 -4.08
N GLY A 324 -9.58 -5.39 -5.21
CA GLY A 324 -9.44 -3.94 -5.27
C GLY A 324 -10.69 -3.18 -4.82
N PHE A 325 -11.88 -3.71 -5.09
CA PHE A 325 -13.17 -3.10 -4.75
C PHE A 325 -13.34 -2.90 -3.23
N GLY A 326 -12.79 -3.82 -2.42
CA GLY A 326 -12.83 -3.74 -0.97
C GLY A 326 -11.94 -2.65 -0.35
N PHE A 327 -10.94 -2.12 -1.07
CA PHE A 327 -9.90 -1.26 -0.50
C PHE A 327 -10.44 0.03 0.11
N SER A 328 -11.24 0.78 -0.62
CA SER A 328 -11.77 2.06 -0.11
C SER A 328 -12.67 1.87 1.12
N SER A 329 -13.49 0.81 1.14
CA SER A 329 -14.33 0.50 2.31
C SER A 329 -13.50 0.04 3.50
N ARG A 330 -12.43 -0.75 3.29
CA ARG A 330 -11.45 -1.11 4.30
C ARG A 330 -10.82 0.15 4.92
N ASP A 331 -10.37 1.09 4.08
CA ASP A 331 -9.72 2.32 4.51
C ASP A 331 -10.69 3.22 5.29
N MET A 332 -11.96 3.25 4.92
CA MET A 332 -13.02 3.91 5.69
C MET A 332 -13.19 3.30 7.08
N VAL A 333 -13.16 1.96 7.20
CA VAL A 333 -13.20 1.27 8.50
C VAL A 333 -11.99 1.66 9.36
N VAL A 334 -10.77 1.54 8.82
CA VAL A 334 -9.54 1.88 9.55
C VAL A 334 -9.55 3.36 9.96
N SER A 335 -9.97 4.25 9.07
CA SER A 335 -10.11 5.68 9.34
C SER A 335 -11.07 5.95 10.50
N SER A 336 -12.17 5.21 10.60
CA SER A 336 -13.13 5.37 11.71
C SER A 336 -12.59 4.92 13.07
N LEU A 337 -11.53 4.13 13.10
CA LEU A 337 -10.86 3.65 14.31
C LEU A 337 -9.75 4.59 14.82
N ALA A 338 -9.26 5.48 13.95
CA ALA A 338 -8.17 6.39 14.26
C ALA A 338 -8.71 7.72 14.79
N PRO A 339 -8.45 8.09 16.07
CA PRO A 339 -8.76 9.42 16.55
C PRO A 339 -8.05 10.48 15.70
N PRO A 340 -8.68 11.64 15.41
CA PRO A 340 -8.08 12.67 14.55
C PRO A 340 -6.68 13.11 14.98
N GLU A 341 -6.46 13.23 16.30
CA GLU A 341 -5.19 13.62 16.91
C GLU A 341 -4.12 12.52 16.92
N SER A 342 -4.48 11.30 16.53
CA SER A 342 -3.61 10.11 16.57
C SER A 342 -3.60 9.35 15.24
N SER A 343 -4.07 9.97 14.16
CA SER A 343 -4.24 9.28 12.86
C SER A 343 -2.91 8.80 12.30
N GLY A 344 -1.84 9.59 12.34
CA GLY A 344 -0.53 9.22 11.82
C GLY A 344 0.03 7.95 12.46
N LYS A 345 0.06 7.88 13.80
CA LYS A 345 0.58 6.69 14.52
C LYS A 345 -0.30 5.45 14.35
N VAL A 346 -1.64 5.62 14.28
CA VAL A 346 -2.55 4.49 14.05
C VAL A 346 -2.37 3.95 12.64
N PHE A 347 -2.34 4.80 11.62
CA PHE A 347 -2.08 4.36 10.24
C PHE A 347 -0.69 3.76 10.10
N GLY A 348 0.35 4.39 10.68
CA GLY A 348 1.70 3.82 10.69
C GLY A 348 1.74 2.42 11.29
N PHE A 349 1.06 2.21 12.43
CA PHE A 349 1.00 0.91 13.08
C PHE A 349 0.25 -0.13 12.24
N VAL A 350 -0.97 0.17 11.81
CA VAL A 350 -1.79 -0.84 11.14
C VAL A 350 -1.26 -1.20 9.75
N PHE A 351 -0.72 -0.23 9.01
CA PHE A 351 -0.14 -0.46 7.68
C PHE A 351 1.21 -1.19 7.72
N SER A 352 1.94 -1.18 8.87
CA SER A 352 3.13 -2.03 9.02
C SER A 352 2.81 -3.53 8.89
N GLY A 353 1.54 -3.91 9.03
CA GLY A 353 1.06 -5.25 8.69
C GLY A 353 1.32 -5.64 7.23
N LEU A 354 1.26 -4.70 6.27
CA LEU A 354 1.60 -4.98 4.88
C LEU A 354 3.05 -5.46 4.74
N ASP A 355 3.98 -4.77 5.43
CA ASP A 355 5.40 -5.13 5.39
C ASP A 355 5.65 -6.50 6.03
N ILE A 356 4.94 -6.82 7.13
CA ILE A 356 5.00 -8.15 7.79
C ILE A 356 4.55 -9.24 6.81
N GLY A 357 3.38 -9.04 6.17
CA GLY A 357 2.85 -10.00 5.21
C GLY A 357 3.73 -10.15 3.97
N ALA A 358 4.24 -9.04 3.44
CA ALA A 358 5.12 -9.02 2.28
C ALA A 358 6.47 -9.69 2.58
N ALA A 359 7.06 -9.47 3.76
CA ALA A 359 8.34 -10.06 4.13
C ALA A 359 8.25 -11.57 4.39
N GLY A 360 7.14 -12.03 4.98
CA GLY A 360 6.95 -13.46 5.30
C GLY A 360 6.52 -14.31 4.11
N SER A 361 5.77 -13.73 3.18
CA SER A 361 5.15 -14.49 2.09
C SER A 361 6.15 -15.20 1.16
N PRO A 362 7.28 -14.62 0.70
CA PRO A 362 8.21 -15.31 -0.20
C PRO A 362 8.79 -16.57 0.42
N ILE A 363 9.04 -16.55 1.74
CA ILE A 363 9.59 -17.68 2.47
C ILE A 363 8.60 -18.85 2.44
N VAL A 364 7.35 -18.60 2.78
CA VAL A 364 6.29 -19.60 2.85
C VAL A 364 5.98 -20.15 1.46
N TYR A 365 5.71 -19.28 0.49
CA TYR A 365 5.33 -19.71 -0.86
C TYR A 365 6.50 -20.31 -1.64
N GLY A 366 7.72 -19.81 -1.45
CA GLY A 366 8.92 -20.40 -2.02
C GLY A 366 9.17 -21.82 -1.48
N TYR A 367 8.94 -22.05 -0.19
CA TYR A 367 8.98 -23.38 0.41
C TYR A 367 7.91 -24.31 -0.20
N MET A 368 6.67 -23.85 -0.34
CA MET A 368 5.58 -24.64 -0.95
C MET A 368 5.90 -25.08 -2.37
N ILE A 369 6.43 -24.16 -3.20
CA ILE A 369 6.89 -24.50 -4.56
C ILE A 369 8.00 -25.54 -4.52
N GLY A 370 8.99 -25.38 -3.65
CA GLY A 370 10.12 -26.32 -3.49
C GLY A 370 9.70 -27.69 -2.95
N ALA A 371 8.65 -27.73 -2.13
CA ALA A 371 8.07 -28.96 -1.59
C ALA A 371 7.13 -29.70 -2.56
N GLY A 372 6.94 -29.20 -3.79
CA GLY A 372 6.05 -29.82 -4.79
C GLY A 372 4.55 -29.55 -4.53
N LEU A 373 4.24 -28.43 -3.88
CA LEU A 373 2.88 -28.00 -3.54
C LEU A 373 2.52 -26.70 -4.32
N PRO A 374 2.57 -26.71 -5.67
CA PRO A 374 2.42 -25.48 -6.44
C PRO A 374 1.01 -24.90 -6.45
N LEU A 375 -0.04 -25.70 -6.40
CA LEU A 375 -1.43 -25.21 -6.41
C LEU A 375 -1.94 -24.85 -5.02
N GLU A 376 -1.38 -25.42 -3.97
CA GLU A 376 -1.70 -25.15 -2.57
C GLU A 376 -1.47 -23.69 -2.19
N LEU A 377 -0.57 -22.99 -2.92
CA LEU A 377 -0.38 -21.55 -2.73
C LEU A 377 -1.68 -20.75 -2.93
N PHE A 378 -2.54 -21.15 -3.88
CA PHE A 378 -3.83 -20.48 -4.11
C PHE A 378 -4.82 -20.73 -2.98
N TYR A 379 -4.82 -21.94 -2.40
CA TYR A 379 -5.64 -22.24 -1.22
C TYR A 379 -5.21 -21.42 -0.01
N LEU A 380 -3.90 -21.37 0.26
CA LEU A 380 -3.37 -20.55 1.35
C LEU A 380 -3.66 -19.06 1.12
N SER A 381 -3.44 -18.55 -0.07
CA SER A 381 -3.71 -17.16 -0.44
C SER A 381 -5.19 -16.80 -0.25
N GLY A 382 -6.09 -17.66 -0.74
CA GLY A 382 -7.52 -17.46 -0.57
C GLY A 382 -7.96 -17.47 0.89
N LEU A 383 -7.43 -18.41 1.70
CA LEU A 383 -7.69 -18.46 3.14
C LEU A 383 -7.22 -17.19 3.85
N LEU A 384 -5.99 -16.72 3.56
CA LEU A 384 -5.46 -15.51 4.17
C LEU A 384 -6.30 -14.27 3.82
N ILE A 385 -6.76 -14.12 2.57
CA ILE A 385 -7.63 -13.02 2.16
C ILE A 385 -8.99 -13.09 2.87
N ILE A 386 -9.57 -14.29 3.06
CA ILE A 386 -10.80 -14.47 3.83
C ILE A 386 -10.58 -14.10 5.31
N LEU A 387 -9.47 -14.56 5.91
CA LEU A 387 -9.11 -14.21 7.29
C LEU A 387 -8.88 -12.70 7.45
N ALA A 388 -8.31 -12.04 6.45
CA ALA A 388 -8.24 -10.58 6.43
C ALA A 388 -9.65 -9.97 6.51
N GLY A 389 -10.59 -10.39 5.66
CA GLY A 389 -11.98 -9.93 5.71
C GLY A 389 -12.65 -10.15 7.07
N VAL A 390 -12.40 -11.31 7.72
CA VAL A 390 -12.90 -11.60 9.07
C VAL A 390 -12.31 -10.66 10.11
N SER A 391 -10.99 -10.43 10.05
CA SER A 391 -10.28 -9.56 11.03
C SER A 391 -10.83 -8.13 11.02
N VAL A 392 -11.08 -7.55 9.85
CA VAL A 392 -11.60 -6.17 9.76
C VAL A 392 -13.03 -6.06 10.29
N VAL A 393 -13.86 -7.10 10.13
CA VAL A 393 -15.21 -7.11 10.69
C VAL A 393 -15.17 -7.17 12.22
N ILE A 394 -14.33 -8.03 12.77
CA ILE A 394 -14.17 -8.15 14.23
C ILE A 394 -13.61 -6.83 14.79
N ALA A 395 -12.64 -6.21 14.11
CA ALA A 395 -12.09 -4.91 14.51
C ALA A 395 -13.18 -3.82 14.60
N GLY A 396 -13.97 -3.68 13.55
CA GLY A 396 -15.03 -2.67 13.50
C GLY A 396 -16.13 -2.89 14.54
N ARG A 397 -16.56 -4.14 14.74
CA ARG A 397 -17.55 -4.47 15.78
C ARG A 397 -17.02 -4.21 17.20
N SER A 398 -15.75 -4.55 17.45
CA SER A 398 -15.10 -4.32 18.74
C SER A 398 -14.98 -2.81 19.06
N ALA A 399 -14.73 -1.98 18.06
CA ALA A 399 -14.68 -0.54 18.23
C ALA A 399 -16.07 0.06 18.51
N ALA A 400 -17.09 -0.36 17.78
CA ALA A 400 -18.46 0.08 18.00
C ALA A 400 -18.97 -0.28 19.42
N ALA A 401 -18.64 -1.48 19.91
CA ALA A 401 -18.98 -1.90 21.26
C ALA A 401 -18.33 -1.02 22.34
N ARG A 402 -17.06 -0.62 22.16
CA ARG A 402 -16.36 0.28 23.08
C ARG A 402 -16.98 1.67 23.11
N SER A 403 -17.28 2.26 21.94
CA SER A 403 -17.92 3.57 21.84
C SER A 403 -19.26 3.60 22.57
N ASN A 404 -20.07 2.54 22.44
CA ASN A 404 -21.35 2.43 23.13
C ASN A 404 -21.20 2.28 24.66
N ALA A 405 -20.15 1.59 25.13
CA ALA A 405 -19.86 1.47 26.57
C ALA A 405 -19.48 2.83 27.17
N THR A 406 -18.54 3.54 26.52
CA THR A 406 -18.07 4.86 26.96
C THR A 406 -19.23 5.89 27.00
N ASN A 407 -20.15 5.87 26.04
CA ASN A 407 -21.31 6.73 26.00
C ASN A 407 -22.33 6.42 27.15
N ARG A 408 -22.46 5.16 27.54
CA ARG A 408 -23.31 4.76 28.68
C ARG A 408 -22.75 5.27 30.01
N ASP A 409 -21.42 5.13 30.20
CA ASP A 409 -20.75 5.58 31.43
C ASP A 409 -20.75 7.12 31.56
N ALA A 410 -20.82 7.86 30.45
CA ALA A 410 -20.91 9.32 30.43
C ALA A 410 -22.36 9.85 30.72
N THR A 411 -23.35 8.97 30.64
CA THR A 411 -24.78 9.31 30.87
C THR A 411 -25.30 8.82 32.21
N THR A 412 -24.52 8.08 32.99
CA THR A 412 -24.74 7.68 34.38
C THR A 412 -23.92 8.55 35.34
#